data_cfc685125176253dfddc5891f5dbab24
#
_entry.id   cfc685125176253dfddc5891f5dbab24
#
_cell.length_a   1.000
_cell.length_b   1.000
_cell.length_c   1.000
_cell.angle_alpha   90.00
_cell.angle_beta   90.00
_cell.angle_gamma   90.00
#
_symmetry.space_group_name_H-M   'P 1'
#
loop_
_entity.id
_entity.type
_entity.pdbx_description
1 polymer ?
#
loop_
_entity_poly.entity_id
_entity_poly.type
_entity_poly.pdbx_seq_one_letter_code
_entity_poly.pdbx_strand_id
1 'polypeptide(L)'
;MREDLTMLETDMSKKFVKEGLTFDDVLLIPAESNCTPNMVSLKTRLAGDVMLNTPIMTSAMDTVTEANMAIAIAREGGIGIIHKNMTVEKQAEEVDKVKRSENGVIVNPFSLTPDKLVAEADDLMGKYRISGVPVVDKTGKLVGILTNRDLRFLSDFSTPIGDVMTKDNLVTAPVGTDLKGAQQILMKHKIEKLPLVDENGILKGLITIKDIEKAVQYPNSARDKSGRLLCGAAIGVAHNMMERAEALVEAQVDVLVLDSAHGHNINIINAVKEVKKAFPNTPVIAGNVATAEATEALIDAGADCVKIGIGPGSICTTRVVAGIGVPQITAVYDAACAASKHNIPVIADGGIKYSGDIVKALAAGANVVMLGSLLAGCEEAPGATEIYQGRQFKVYRGMGSLGAMACGSKDRYFQEDAKKLVPEGVEGRVPYKGPVSDTIFQLIGGIRSGMGYCGCETIEKLHEKAKFVKITGAGLKESHPHDIYITKEAPNYSAQI
;
A
#
# COMPACT_ATOMS: atom_id res chain seq x y z
N MET A 1 5.16 56.11 -11.56
CA MET A 1 4.65 55.36 -12.72
C MET A 1 5.73 54.61 -13.53
N ARG A 2 6.93 55.19 -13.77
CA ARG A 2 8.02 54.45 -14.46
C ARG A 2 8.79 53.46 -13.55
N GLU A 3 8.92 53.74 -12.25
CA GLU A 3 9.53 52.82 -11.28
C GLU A 3 8.68 51.60 -11.00
N ASP A 4 7.36 51.73 -11.00
CA ASP A 4 6.41 50.60 -10.81
C ASP A 4 6.40 49.64 -12.03
N LEU A 5 6.56 50.17 -13.25
CA LEU A 5 6.66 49.34 -14.46
C LEU A 5 7.97 48.56 -14.54
N THR A 6 9.09 49.11 -14.04
CA THR A 6 10.37 48.37 -13.96
C THR A 6 10.37 47.28 -12.89
N MET A 7 9.65 47.46 -11.79
CA MET A 7 9.45 46.40 -10.80
C MET A 7 8.63 45.22 -11.36
N LEU A 8 7.56 45.50 -12.12
CA LEU A 8 6.75 44.52 -12.80
C LEU A 8 7.53 43.72 -13.87
N GLU A 9 8.35 44.38 -14.66
CA GLU A 9 9.19 43.74 -15.70
C GLU A 9 10.28 42.85 -15.09
N THR A 10 10.88 43.22 -13.96
CA THR A 10 11.91 42.43 -13.28
C THR A 10 11.32 41.18 -12.62
N ASP A 11 10.07 41.23 -12.16
CA ASP A 11 9.38 40.10 -11.55
C ASP A 11 8.80 39.13 -12.58
N MET A 12 8.35 39.64 -13.73
CA MET A 12 7.80 38.82 -14.83
C MET A 12 8.85 37.85 -15.43
N SER A 13 10.13 38.23 -15.49
CA SER A 13 11.20 37.37 -16.00
C SER A 13 11.47 36.12 -15.16
N LYS A 14 11.04 36.11 -13.89
CA LYS A 14 11.18 34.98 -12.95
C LYS A 14 9.99 34.01 -12.95
N LYS A 15 8.93 34.30 -13.71
CA LYS A 15 7.72 33.46 -13.73
C LYS A 15 7.92 32.10 -14.39
N PHE A 16 8.79 32.02 -15.39
CA PHE A 16 9.15 30.76 -16.05
C PHE A 16 10.41 30.19 -15.42
N VAL A 17 10.25 29.27 -14.45
CA VAL A 17 11.34 28.77 -13.61
C VAL A 17 12.22 27.79 -14.37
N LYS A 18 11.60 26.82 -15.09
CA LYS A 18 12.31 25.77 -15.84
C LYS A 18 11.39 24.99 -16.77
N GLU A 19 11.99 24.18 -17.63
CA GLU A 19 11.28 23.17 -18.42
C GLU A 19 10.89 21.99 -17.53
N GLY A 20 9.65 21.53 -17.63
CA GLY A 20 9.15 20.36 -16.92
C GLY A 20 9.12 19.12 -17.81
N LEU A 21 9.58 17.98 -17.28
CA LEU A 21 9.66 16.71 -17.98
C LEU A 21 8.74 15.66 -17.35
N THR A 22 7.97 14.94 -18.17
CA THR A 22 7.19 13.76 -17.81
C THR A 22 7.89 12.47 -18.20
N PHE A 23 7.32 11.31 -17.90
CA PHE A 23 7.88 10.01 -18.26
C PHE A 23 8.09 9.83 -19.77
N ASP A 24 7.22 10.45 -20.59
CA ASP A 24 7.29 10.38 -22.04
C ASP A 24 8.37 11.26 -22.68
N ASP A 25 8.97 12.18 -21.91
CA ASP A 25 10.00 13.11 -22.39
C ASP A 25 11.42 12.58 -22.23
N VAL A 26 11.59 11.44 -21.57
CA VAL A 26 12.91 10.91 -21.21
C VAL A 26 13.01 9.41 -21.42
N LEU A 27 14.23 8.93 -21.71
CA LEU A 27 14.63 7.52 -21.61
C LEU A 27 15.84 7.39 -20.70
N LEU A 28 16.02 6.21 -20.09
CA LEU A 28 17.25 5.87 -19.37
C LEU A 28 18.32 5.41 -20.36
N ILE A 29 19.55 5.87 -20.13
CA ILE A 29 20.70 5.49 -20.95
C ILE A 29 21.22 4.14 -20.42
N PRO A 30 21.35 3.09 -21.29
CA PRO A 30 21.96 1.84 -20.88
C PRO A 30 23.43 2.03 -20.52
N ALA A 31 23.88 1.27 -19.52
CA ALA A 31 25.25 1.35 -19.03
C ALA A 31 25.90 -0.05 -19.04
N GLU A 32 27.24 -0.07 -18.87
CA GLU A 32 27.95 -1.33 -18.63
C GLU A 32 27.35 -2.05 -17.41
N SER A 33 27.03 -3.33 -17.57
CA SER A 33 26.29 -4.09 -16.57
C SER A 33 26.89 -5.46 -16.34
N ASN A 34 27.18 -5.74 -15.07
CA ASN A 34 27.47 -7.08 -14.56
C ASN A 34 26.27 -7.68 -13.80
N CYS A 35 25.09 -7.05 -13.93
CA CYS A 35 23.88 -7.38 -13.20
C CYS A 35 22.82 -7.93 -14.15
N THR A 36 22.41 -9.17 -13.95
CA THR A 36 21.24 -9.75 -14.64
C THR A 36 19.96 -9.46 -13.83
N PRO A 37 18.76 -9.51 -14.45
CA PRO A 37 17.49 -9.26 -13.76
C PRO A 37 17.30 -10.09 -12.47
N ASN A 38 17.82 -11.30 -12.42
CA ASN A 38 17.71 -12.19 -11.26
C ASN A 38 18.60 -11.76 -10.08
N MET A 39 19.62 -10.93 -10.31
CA MET A 39 20.52 -10.41 -9.28
C MET A 39 19.99 -9.12 -8.65
N VAL A 40 18.95 -8.50 -9.25
CA VAL A 40 18.40 -7.22 -8.80
C VAL A 40 17.58 -7.41 -7.52
N SER A 41 17.91 -6.63 -6.50
CA SER A 41 17.12 -6.46 -5.28
C SER A 41 16.18 -5.26 -5.41
N LEU A 42 14.90 -5.49 -5.18
CA LEU A 42 13.86 -4.44 -5.20
C LEU A 42 13.53 -3.93 -3.78
N LYS A 43 14.26 -4.38 -2.76
CA LYS A 43 14.06 -3.89 -1.40
C LYS A 43 14.26 -2.38 -1.33
N THR A 44 13.35 -1.72 -0.62
CA THR A 44 13.38 -0.26 -0.46
C THR A 44 12.76 0.15 0.86
N ARG A 45 13.15 1.33 1.35
CA ARG A 45 12.56 1.95 2.54
C ARG A 45 11.34 2.77 2.14
N LEU A 46 10.22 2.58 2.85
CA LEU A 46 8.99 3.32 2.65
C LEU A 46 8.90 4.55 3.56
N ALA A 47 8.94 4.34 4.88
CA ALA A 47 8.83 5.41 5.90
C ALA A 47 9.34 4.89 7.25
N GLY A 48 10.11 5.68 7.98
CA GLY A 48 10.72 5.22 9.23
C GLY A 48 11.49 3.92 9.03
N ASP A 49 11.15 2.88 9.81
CA ASP A 49 11.74 1.53 9.73
C ASP A 49 10.98 0.59 8.78
N VAL A 50 9.90 1.05 8.13
CA VAL A 50 9.08 0.20 7.27
C VAL A 50 9.79 -0.05 5.95
N MET A 51 10.10 -1.32 5.68
CA MET A 51 10.78 -1.79 4.45
C MET A 51 9.81 -2.55 3.57
N LEU A 52 9.87 -2.32 2.26
CA LEU A 52 9.17 -3.10 1.25
C LEU A 52 10.15 -4.01 0.50
N ASN A 53 9.66 -5.17 0.04
CA ASN A 53 10.41 -6.08 -0.82
C ASN A 53 10.20 -5.78 -2.31
N THR A 54 9.15 -5.01 -2.62
CA THR A 54 8.80 -4.52 -3.96
C THR A 54 8.45 -3.03 -3.85
N PRO A 55 8.99 -2.12 -4.67
CA PRO A 55 8.82 -0.68 -4.54
C PRO A 55 7.44 -0.19 -5.03
N ILE A 56 6.37 -0.91 -4.70
CA ILE A 56 5.01 -0.65 -5.17
C ILE A 56 4.05 -0.48 -4.00
N MET A 57 3.28 0.60 -4.08
CA MET A 57 2.22 0.95 -3.15
C MET A 57 0.91 1.13 -3.94
N THR A 58 -0.24 0.72 -3.39
CA THR A 58 -1.54 0.95 -4.03
C THR A 58 -2.15 2.27 -3.59
N SER A 59 -2.85 2.95 -4.51
CA SER A 59 -3.48 4.25 -4.21
C SER A 59 -4.64 4.12 -3.24
N ALA A 60 -4.75 5.09 -2.33
CA ALA A 60 -5.84 5.20 -1.35
C ALA A 60 -7.14 5.70 -2.00
N MET A 61 -7.70 4.92 -2.93
CA MET A 61 -8.88 5.26 -3.70
C MET A 61 -9.97 4.21 -3.51
N ASP A 62 -11.22 4.65 -3.44
CA ASP A 62 -12.39 3.80 -3.15
C ASP A 62 -12.74 2.80 -4.25
N THR A 63 -12.04 2.85 -5.38
CA THR A 63 -12.11 1.87 -6.47
C THR A 63 -10.79 1.12 -6.68
N VAL A 64 -9.81 1.25 -5.77
CA VAL A 64 -8.49 0.61 -5.88
C VAL A 64 -8.16 -0.23 -4.65
N THR A 65 -8.26 0.31 -3.43
CA THR A 65 -7.67 -0.35 -2.25
C THR A 65 -8.62 -0.45 -1.05
N GLU A 66 -9.10 -1.65 -0.83
CA GLU A 66 -9.64 -2.16 0.42
C GLU A 66 -8.83 -3.39 0.87
N ALA A 67 -9.25 -4.12 1.89
CA ALA A 67 -8.49 -5.24 2.48
C ALA A 67 -8.02 -6.28 1.46
N ASN A 68 -8.86 -6.67 0.49
CA ASN A 68 -8.49 -7.69 -0.49
C ASN A 68 -7.27 -7.28 -1.33
N MET A 69 -7.27 -6.04 -1.86
CA MET A 69 -6.14 -5.49 -2.60
C MET A 69 -4.92 -5.31 -1.70
N ALA A 70 -5.12 -4.82 -0.46
CA ALA A 70 -4.02 -4.61 0.48
C ALA A 70 -3.34 -5.93 0.86
N ILE A 71 -4.09 -7.01 1.06
CA ILE A 71 -3.55 -8.36 1.30
C ILE A 71 -2.76 -8.84 0.08
N ALA A 72 -3.36 -8.74 -1.10
CA ALA A 72 -2.75 -9.26 -2.32
C ALA A 72 -1.43 -8.55 -2.66
N ILE A 73 -1.39 -7.21 -2.57
CA ILE A 73 -0.15 -6.44 -2.85
C ILE A 73 0.92 -6.68 -1.78
N ALA A 74 0.55 -6.86 -0.51
CA ALA A 74 1.50 -7.17 0.55
C ALA A 74 2.14 -8.56 0.37
N ARG A 75 1.40 -9.55 -0.16
CA ARG A 75 1.94 -10.86 -0.58
C ARG A 75 3.00 -10.74 -1.65
N GLU A 76 2.86 -9.80 -2.57
CA GLU A 76 3.82 -9.50 -3.63
C GLU A 76 4.98 -8.60 -3.17
N GLY A 77 5.04 -8.25 -1.88
CA GLY A 77 6.14 -7.49 -1.28
C GLY A 77 5.94 -5.98 -1.25
N GLY A 78 4.79 -5.48 -1.73
CA GLY A 78 4.39 -4.08 -1.66
C GLY A 78 3.55 -3.75 -0.42
N ILE A 79 2.78 -2.65 -0.48
CA ILE A 79 1.86 -2.24 0.59
C ILE A 79 0.57 -1.64 0.02
N GLY A 80 -0.57 -2.01 0.61
CA GLY A 80 -1.86 -1.41 0.29
C GLY A 80 -2.20 -0.27 1.25
N ILE A 81 -2.76 0.82 0.70
CA ILE A 81 -3.24 1.95 1.50
C ILE A 81 -4.77 1.98 1.47
N ILE A 82 -5.37 1.61 2.59
CA ILE A 82 -6.83 1.61 2.74
C ILE A 82 -7.35 3.05 2.63
N HIS A 83 -8.32 3.27 1.74
CA HIS A 83 -8.90 4.60 1.53
C HIS A 83 -9.77 5.05 2.71
N LYS A 84 -9.92 6.38 2.86
CA LYS A 84 -10.72 6.99 3.94
C LYS A 84 -12.19 7.27 3.56
N ASN A 85 -12.62 6.93 2.36
CA ASN A 85 -13.97 7.23 1.85
C ASN A 85 -15.00 6.22 2.43
N MET A 86 -14.97 6.07 3.74
CA MET A 86 -15.82 5.21 4.57
C MET A 86 -15.80 5.72 6.03
N THR A 87 -16.63 5.13 6.90
CA THR A 87 -16.63 5.50 8.33
C THR A 87 -15.30 5.12 8.99
N VAL A 88 -15.01 5.68 10.16
CA VAL A 88 -13.79 5.41 10.93
C VAL A 88 -13.72 3.92 11.28
N GLU A 89 -14.82 3.37 11.79
CA GLU A 89 -14.93 1.98 12.23
C GLU A 89 -14.70 1.02 11.06
N LYS A 90 -15.33 1.28 9.90
CA LYS A 90 -15.17 0.42 8.72
C LYS A 90 -13.74 0.43 8.21
N GLN A 91 -13.06 1.59 8.22
CA GLN A 91 -11.65 1.67 7.80
C GLN A 91 -10.73 0.90 8.75
N ALA A 92 -10.97 1.01 10.07
CA ALA A 92 -10.24 0.23 11.08
C ALA A 92 -10.48 -1.27 10.92
N GLU A 93 -11.74 -1.70 10.61
CA GLU A 93 -12.06 -3.09 10.29
C GLU A 93 -11.31 -3.59 9.04
N GLU A 94 -11.18 -2.77 7.99
CA GLU A 94 -10.42 -3.14 6.79
C GLU A 94 -8.92 -3.33 7.10
N VAL A 95 -8.34 -2.47 7.95
CA VAL A 95 -6.96 -2.64 8.44
C VAL A 95 -6.84 -3.93 9.26
N ASP A 96 -7.77 -4.18 10.21
CA ASP A 96 -7.76 -5.38 11.05
C ASP A 96 -7.87 -6.67 10.20
N LYS A 97 -8.68 -6.66 9.13
CA LYS A 97 -8.74 -7.78 8.17
C LYS A 97 -7.38 -8.09 7.53
N VAL A 98 -6.62 -7.05 7.14
CA VAL A 98 -5.27 -7.24 6.59
C VAL A 98 -4.32 -7.79 7.65
N LYS A 99 -4.31 -7.16 8.84
CA LYS A 99 -3.41 -7.56 9.94
C LYS A 99 -3.68 -8.98 10.45
N ARG A 100 -4.92 -9.49 10.33
CA ARG A 100 -5.31 -10.86 10.71
C ARG A 100 -5.27 -11.86 9.56
N SER A 101 -5.12 -11.44 8.31
CA SER A 101 -5.18 -12.33 7.14
C SER A 101 -4.06 -13.37 7.11
N GLU A 102 -2.89 -12.98 7.57
CA GLU A 102 -1.69 -13.83 7.68
C GLU A 102 -0.88 -13.43 8.89
N ASN A 103 -0.59 -14.41 9.72
CA ASN A 103 0.26 -14.24 10.87
C ASN A 103 1.42 -15.24 10.76
N GLY A 104 2.65 -14.78 10.97
CA GLY A 104 3.74 -15.72 11.22
C GLY A 104 3.53 -16.38 12.58
N VAL A 105 3.31 -15.54 13.60
CA VAL A 105 2.88 -15.91 14.94
C VAL A 105 1.69 -15.03 15.30
N ILE A 106 0.54 -15.63 15.56
CA ILE A 106 -0.62 -14.92 16.08
C ILE A 106 -0.31 -14.53 17.52
N VAL A 107 -0.03 -13.26 17.78
CA VAL A 107 0.21 -12.74 19.13
C VAL A 107 -1.14 -12.47 19.80
N ASN A 108 -1.30 -12.90 21.06
CA ASN A 108 -2.57 -12.79 21.80
C ASN A 108 -3.76 -13.38 21.01
N PRO A 109 -3.72 -14.69 20.69
CA PRO A 109 -4.79 -15.33 19.94
C PRO A 109 -6.11 -15.27 20.71
N PHE A 110 -7.23 -15.26 19.97
CA PHE A 110 -8.52 -15.46 20.61
C PHE A 110 -8.47 -16.73 21.45
N SER A 111 -8.95 -16.63 22.68
CA SER A 111 -9.04 -17.75 23.61
C SER A 111 -10.36 -17.70 24.36
N LEU A 112 -10.84 -18.84 24.79
CA LEU A 112 -12.07 -18.98 25.59
C LEU A 112 -11.75 -19.75 26.87
N THR A 113 -12.64 -19.68 27.84
CA THR A 113 -12.52 -20.44 29.08
C THR A 113 -13.34 -21.74 29.00
N PRO A 114 -12.98 -22.80 29.77
CA PRO A 114 -13.64 -24.09 29.69
C PRO A 114 -15.15 -24.07 30.03
N ASP A 115 -15.58 -23.08 30.79
CA ASP A 115 -16.98 -22.89 31.23
C ASP A 115 -17.87 -22.26 30.15
N LYS A 116 -17.29 -21.72 29.07
CA LYS A 116 -18.03 -21.19 27.93
C LYS A 116 -18.69 -22.30 27.11
N LEU A 117 -19.79 -21.95 26.40
CA LEU A 117 -20.50 -22.92 25.59
C LEU A 117 -19.81 -23.09 24.21
N VAL A 118 -19.97 -24.29 23.66
CA VAL A 118 -19.47 -24.58 22.29
C VAL A 118 -20.11 -23.66 21.26
N ALA A 119 -21.36 -23.22 21.43
CA ALA A 119 -22.01 -22.23 20.57
C ALA A 119 -21.21 -20.93 20.51
N GLU A 120 -20.68 -20.44 21.64
CA GLU A 120 -19.87 -19.21 21.67
C GLU A 120 -18.54 -19.38 20.90
N ALA A 121 -17.99 -20.59 20.95
CA ALA A 121 -16.77 -20.91 20.20
C ALA A 121 -17.05 -21.02 18.69
N ASP A 122 -18.17 -21.63 18.29
CA ASP A 122 -18.57 -21.77 16.90
C ASP A 122 -18.88 -20.40 16.27
N ASP A 123 -19.60 -19.53 16.97
CA ASP A 123 -19.85 -18.14 16.57
C ASP A 123 -18.54 -17.36 16.39
N LEU A 124 -17.62 -17.48 17.35
CA LEU A 124 -16.31 -16.84 17.28
C LEU A 124 -15.51 -17.36 16.06
N MET A 125 -15.49 -18.67 15.89
CA MET A 125 -14.78 -19.32 14.79
C MET A 125 -15.39 -18.97 13.44
N GLY A 126 -16.71 -18.89 13.33
CA GLY A 126 -17.45 -18.47 12.15
C GLY A 126 -17.17 -16.99 11.80
N LYS A 127 -17.32 -16.11 12.79
CA LYS A 127 -17.10 -14.66 12.64
C LYS A 127 -15.71 -14.34 12.13
N TYR A 128 -14.69 -14.97 12.68
CA TYR A 128 -13.28 -14.70 12.34
C TYR A 128 -12.68 -15.69 11.33
N ARG A 129 -13.46 -16.64 10.82
CA ARG A 129 -13.05 -17.68 9.86
C ARG A 129 -11.83 -18.48 10.32
N ILE A 130 -11.75 -18.75 11.62
CA ILE A 130 -10.71 -19.55 12.24
C ILE A 130 -11.19 -20.98 12.49
N SER A 131 -10.29 -21.95 12.43
CA SER A 131 -10.63 -23.38 12.52
C SER A 131 -10.36 -23.98 13.91
N GLY A 132 -10.17 -23.13 14.92
CA GLY A 132 -10.05 -23.57 16.31
C GLY A 132 -9.47 -22.49 17.21
N VAL A 133 -9.71 -22.63 18.50
CA VAL A 133 -9.46 -21.63 19.55
C VAL A 133 -8.72 -22.30 20.71
N PRO A 134 -7.59 -21.75 21.18
CA PRO A 134 -6.98 -22.15 22.44
C PRO A 134 -7.95 -21.92 23.62
N VAL A 135 -7.94 -22.81 24.59
CA VAL A 135 -8.74 -22.72 25.80
C VAL A 135 -7.81 -22.43 26.99
N VAL A 136 -8.10 -21.37 27.71
CA VAL A 136 -7.27 -20.91 28.85
C VAL A 136 -8.10 -20.86 30.14
N ASP A 137 -7.44 -21.02 31.26
CA ASP A 137 -8.08 -20.78 32.57
C ASP A 137 -8.17 -19.26 32.89
N LYS A 138 -8.71 -18.93 34.04
CA LYS A 138 -8.89 -17.52 34.51
C LYS A 138 -7.55 -16.77 34.69
N THR A 139 -6.44 -17.48 34.72
CA THR A 139 -5.09 -16.89 34.81
C THR A 139 -4.43 -16.69 33.45
N GLY A 140 -5.06 -17.16 32.36
CA GLY A 140 -4.52 -17.15 31.01
C GLY A 140 -3.62 -18.36 30.68
N LYS A 141 -3.52 -19.34 31.59
CA LYS A 141 -2.77 -20.58 31.36
C LYS A 141 -3.51 -21.47 30.38
N LEU A 142 -2.78 -22.02 29.42
CA LEU A 142 -3.35 -22.92 28.43
C LEU A 142 -3.81 -24.24 29.10
N VAL A 143 -5.07 -24.61 28.93
CA VAL A 143 -5.67 -25.84 29.49
C VAL A 143 -6.27 -26.76 28.43
N GLY A 144 -6.43 -26.27 27.20
CA GLY A 144 -6.93 -27.07 26.08
C GLY A 144 -6.90 -26.34 24.75
N ILE A 145 -7.38 -27.02 23.74
CA ILE A 145 -7.65 -26.45 22.42
C ILE A 145 -8.96 -27.05 21.87
N LEU A 146 -9.81 -26.19 21.29
CA LEU A 146 -11.02 -26.58 20.59
C LEU A 146 -10.87 -26.30 19.10
N THR A 147 -11.17 -27.26 18.25
CA THR A 147 -11.01 -27.18 16.80
C THR A 147 -12.26 -27.65 16.05
N ASN A 148 -12.36 -27.31 14.76
CA ASN A 148 -13.44 -27.82 13.89
C ASN A 148 -13.52 -29.38 13.89
N ARG A 149 -12.42 -30.07 14.21
CA ARG A 149 -12.40 -31.53 14.31
C ARG A 149 -13.19 -32.01 15.51
N ASP A 150 -13.10 -31.30 16.63
CA ASP A 150 -13.83 -31.60 17.86
C ASP A 150 -15.34 -31.31 17.71
N LEU A 151 -15.71 -30.32 16.88
CA LEU A 151 -17.09 -29.89 16.64
C LEU A 151 -17.82 -30.75 15.58
N ARG A 152 -17.08 -31.46 14.71
CA ARG A 152 -17.62 -32.07 13.48
C ARG A 152 -18.82 -33.02 13.69
N PHE A 153 -18.85 -33.70 14.81
CA PHE A 153 -19.88 -34.67 15.12
C PHE A 153 -20.70 -34.30 16.35
N LEU A 154 -20.55 -33.10 16.86
CA LEU A 154 -21.29 -32.63 18.03
C LEU A 154 -22.69 -32.18 17.58
N SER A 155 -23.72 -32.71 18.26
CA SER A 155 -25.11 -32.37 18.01
C SER A 155 -25.67 -31.33 18.99
N ASP A 156 -25.03 -31.18 20.16
CA ASP A 156 -25.45 -30.24 21.21
C ASP A 156 -24.40 -29.19 21.47
N PHE A 157 -24.67 -27.99 20.98
CA PHE A 157 -23.80 -26.82 21.12
C PHE A 157 -23.99 -26.07 22.46
N SER A 158 -24.92 -26.54 23.32
CA SER A 158 -25.06 -26.05 24.69
C SER A 158 -24.09 -26.69 25.68
N THR A 159 -23.24 -27.62 25.21
CA THR A 159 -22.21 -28.29 25.98
C THR A 159 -21.08 -27.33 26.34
N PRO A 160 -20.52 -27.34 27.58
CA PRO A 160 -19.34 -26.57 27.94
C PRO A 160 -18.10 -26.99 27.10
N ILE A 161 -17.26 -26.02 26.73
CA ILE A 161 -16.04 -26.25 25.96
C ILE A 161 -15.12 -27.27 26.67
N GLY A 162 -15.01 -27.21 27.99
CA GLY A 162 -14.18 -28.10 28.79
C GLY A 162 -14.48 -29.61 28.67
N ASP A 163 -15.70 -29.94 28.22
CA ASP A 163 -16.13 -31.36 28.03
C ASP A 163 -15.78 -31.89 26.64
N VAL A 164 -15.56 -31.00 25.67
CA VAL A 164 -15.31 -31.31 24.24
C VAL A 164 -13.89 -31.06 23.80
N MET A 165 -13.20 -30.08 24.42
CA MET A 165 -11.85 -29.69 24.02
C MET A 165 -10.83 -30.80 24.13
N THR A 166 -9.82 -30.79 23.29
CA THR A 166 -8.61 -31.58 23.49
C THR A 166 -7.80 -30.99 24.65
N LYS A 167 -7.63 -31.76 25.74
CA LYS A 167 -6.92 -31.36 26.96
C LYS A 167 -5.71 -32.24 27.30
N ASP A 168 -5.71 -33.47 26.82
CA ASP A 168 -4.64 -34.43 27.08
C ASP A 168 -3.54 -34.33 26.02
N ASN A 169 -2.26 -34.46 26.44
CA ASN A 169 -1.09 -34.43 25.56
C ASN A 169 -1.01 -33.16 24.68
N LEU A 170 -1.36 -31.99 25.23
CA LEU A 170 -1.24 -30.71 24.53
C LEU A 170 0.20 -30.47 24.08
N VAL A 171 0.38 -30.32 22.77
CA VAL A 171 1.67 -29.96 22.18
C VAL A 171 1.76 -28.45 22.14
N THR A 172 2.79 -27.90 22.80
CA THR A 172 3.09 -26.46 22.86
C THR A 172 4.54 -26.21 22.47
N ALA A 173 4.87 -24.95 22.20
CA ALA A 173 6.25 -24.51 22.03
C ALA A 173 6.51 -23.22 22.82
N PRO A 174 7.77 -22.90 23.13
CA PRO A 174 8.12 -21.66 23.82
C PRO A 174 7.90 -20.43 22.92
N VAL A 175 7.67 -19.28 23.56
CA VAL A 175 7.66 -17.98 22.87
C VAL A 175 9.01 -17.78 22.16
N GLY A 176 8.97 -17.27 20.91
CA GLY A 176 10.18 -17.09 20.08
C GLY A 176 10.47 -18.26 19.14
N THR A 177 9.67 -19.34 19.17
CA THR A 177 9.78 -20.43 18.18
C THR A 177 9.52 -19.85 16.78
N ASP A 178 10.48 -20.05 15.87
CA ASP A 178 10.38 -19.63 14.47
C ASP A 178 9.46 -20.56 13.65
N LEU A 179 9.08 -20.14 12.46
CA LEU A 179 8.18 -20.91 11.59
C LEU A 179 8.78 -22.27 11.18
N LYS A 180 10.12 -22.39 11.04
CA LYS A 180 10.78 -23.65 10.72
C LYS A 180 10.69 -24.65 11.89
N GLY A 181 10.98 -24.19 13.10
CA GLY A 181 10.83 -24.99 14.32
C GLY A 181 9.39 -25.42 14.54
N ALA A 182 8.44 -24.48 14.35
CA ALA A 182 7.02 -24.78 14.42
C ALA A 182 6.59 -25.83 13.40
N GLN A 183 7.06 -25.73 12.14
CA GLN A 183 6.77 -26.72 11.10
C GLN A 183 7.21 -28.13 11.49
N GLN A 184 8.40 -28.28 12.06
CA GLN A 184 8.90 -29.58 12.50
C GLN A 184 8.04 -30.19 13.62
N ILE A 185 7.60 -29.36 14.58
CA ILE A 185 6.73 -29.79 15.67
C ILE A 185 5.34 -30.20 15.13
N LEU A 186 4.73 -29.35 14.28
CA LEU A 186 3.42 -29.65 13.67
C LEU A 186 3.45 -30.95 12.86
N MET A 187 4.50 -31.17 12.06
CA MET A 187 4.69 -32.41 11.28
C MET A 187 4.88 -33.63 12.17
N LYS A 188 5.76 -33.55 13.19
CA LYS A 188 6.05 -34.64 14.09
C LYS A 188 4.83 -35.13 14.85
N HIS A 189 4.02 -34.17 15.33
CA HIS A 189 2.82 -34.44 16.14
C HIS A 189 1.53 -34.56 15.34
N LYS A 190 1.57 -34.32 14.01
CA LYS A 190 0.42 -34.35 13.10
C LYS A 190 -0.74 -33.43 13.55
N ILE A 191 -0.37 -32.25 14.04
CA ILE A 191 -1.31 -31.20 14.48
C ILE A 191 -1.28 -30.02 13.54
N GLU A 192 -2.35 -29.23 13.50
CA GLU A 192 -2.51 -28.07 12.61
C GLU A 192 -2.28 -26.74 13.32
N LYS A 193 -2.23 -26.76 14.66
CA LYS A 193 -2.12 -25.57 15.50
C LYS A 193 -1.16 -25.82 16.63
N LEU A 194 -0.25 -24.88 16.83
CA LEU A 194 0.80 -24.93 17.85
C LEU A 194 0.69 -23.71 18.77
N PRO A 195 0.07 -23.84 19.96
CA PRO A 195 0.08 -22.78 20.95
C PRO A 195 1.50 -22.50 21.45
N LEU A 196 1.83 -21.21 21.57
CA LEU A 196 3.06 -20.73 22.15
C LEU A 196 2.80 -20.27 23.59
N VAL A 197 3.55 -20.80 24.53
CA VAL A 197 3.39 -20.50 25.95
C VAL A 197 4.70 -19.99 26.56
N ASP A 198 4.59 -19.18 27.61
CA ASP A 198 5.74 -18.79 28.42
C ASP A 198 6.12 -19.88 29.43
N GLU A 199 7.12 -19.61 30.26
CA GLU A 199 7.64 -20.54 31.28
C GLU A 199 6.57 -20.94 32.33
N ASN A 200 5.53 -20.13 32.51
CA ASN A 200 4.42 -20.40 33.43
C ASN A 200 3.25 -21.13 32.75
N GLY A 201 3.36 -21.41 31.44
CA GLY A 201 2.31 -22.02 30.63
C GLY A 201 1.21 -21.04 30.20
N ILE A 202 1.44 -19.74 30.32
CA ILE A 202 0.51 -18.70 29.89
C ILE A 202 0.55 -18.59 28.36
N LEU A 203 -0.60 -18.60 27.72
CA LEU A 203 -0.73 -18.47 26.28
C LEU A 203 -0.26 -17.09 25.82
N LYS A 204 0.70 -17.05 24.89
CA LYS A 204 1.26 -15.83 24.29
C LYS A 204 1.10 -15.77 22.78
N GLY A 205 0.93 -16.90 22.14
CA GLY A 205 0.82 -16.95 20.69
C GLY A 205 0.23 -18.25 20.17
N LEU A 206 -0.01 -18.26 18.87
CA LEU A 206 -0.47 -19.44 18.13
C LEU A 206 0.17 -19.44 16.75
N ILE A 207 0.71 -20.56 16.31
CA ILE A 207 1.15 -20.79 14.93
C ILE A 207 0.26 -21.87 14.31
N THR A 208 -0.21 -21.63 13.08
CA THR A 208 -1.00 -22.63 12.36
C THR A 208 -0.27 -23.13 11.11
N ILE A 209 -0.65 -24.33 10.65
CA ILE A 209 -0.09 -24.88 9.40
C ILE A 209 -0.36 -23.96 8.21
N LYS A 210 -1.53 -23.29 8.19
CA LYS A 210 -1.91 -22.33 7.14
C LYS A 210 -0.97 -21.13 7.07
N ASP A 211 -0.46 -20.64 8.21
CA ASP A 211 0.48 -19.53 8.25
C ASP A 211 1.84 -19.95 7.66
N ILE A 212 2.26 -21.18 7.91
CA ILE A 212 3.48 -21.74 7.32
C ILE A 212 3.32 -21.96 5.82
N GLU A 213 2.20 -22.54 5.38
CA GLU A 213 1.90 -22.75 3.95
C GLU A 213 1.91 -21.41 3.19
N LYS A 214 1.29 -20.37 3.75
CA LYS A 214 1.28 -19.02 3.16
C LYS A 214 2.69 -18.39 3.13
N ALA A 215 3.49 -18.59 4.18
CA ALA A 215 4.87 -18.10 4.18
C ALA A 215 5.73 -18.77 3.10
N VAL A 216 5.48 -20.05 2.81
CA VAL A 216 6.14 -20.79 1.72
C VAL A 216 5.59 -20.33 0.35
N GLN A 217 4.29 -20.13 0.24
CA GLN A 217 3.64 -19.71 -1.00
C GLN A 217 4.00 -18.28 -1.40
N TYR A 218 4.14 -17.37 -0.42
CA TYR A 218 4.43 -15.95 -0.62
C TYR A 218 5.73 -15.52 0.07
N PRO A 219 6.89 -16.01 -0.39
CA PRO A 219 8.18 -15.77 0.27
C PRO A 219 8.61 -14.30 0.20
N ASN A 220 8.07 -13.54 -0.74
CA ASN A 220 8.38 -12.12 -0.92
C ASN A 220 7.45 -11.17 -0.14
N SER A 221 6.52 -11.69 0.66
CA SER A 221 5.54 -10.85 1.38
C SER A 221 6.21 -9.75 2.20
N ALA A 222 5.62 -8.55 2.16
CA ALA A 222 6.00 -7.46 3.05
C ALA A 222 5.33 -7.65 4.41
N ARG A 223 6.14 -7.80 5.47
CA ARG A 223 5.66 -8.14 6.81
C ARG A 223 6.23 -7.21 7.88
N ASP A 224 5.44 -7.00 8.92
CA ASP A 224 5.88 -6.30 10.13
C ASP A 224 6.79 -7.18 11.01
N LYS A 225 7.29 -6.61 12.11
CA LYS A 225 8.15 -7.31 13.08
C LYS A 225 7.48 -8.53 13.74
N SER A 226 6.13 -8.60 13.70
CA SER A 226 5.34 -9.72 14.22
C SER A 226 4.99 -10.76 13.13
N GLY A 227 5.48 -10.58 11.90
CA GLY A 227 5.24 -11.48 10.77
C GLY A 227 3.89 -11.29 10.08
N ARG A 228 3.12 -10.24 10.40
CA ARG A 228 1.84 -9.92 9.77
C ARG A 228 2.06 -9.07 8.53
N LEU A 229 1.14 -9.13 7.57
CA LEU A 229 1.21 -8.33 6.35
C LEU A 229 1.22 -6.84 6.68
N LEU A 230 2.03 -6.06 5.94
CA LEU A 230 2.05 -4.61 6.04
C LEU A 230 0.77 -4.00 5.47
N CYS A 231 0.24 -3.00 6.17
CA CYS A 231 -0.94 -2.25 5.79
C CYS A 231 -0.78 -0.77 6.13
N GLY A 232 -1.09 0.11 5.19
CA GLY A 232 -1.24 1.53 5.45
C GLY A 232 -2.69 1.97 5.36
N ALA A 233 -3.00 3.14 5.88
CA ALA A 233 -4.33 3.73 5.78
C ALA A 233 -4.27 5.24 5.60
N ALA A 234 -5.17 5.77 4.78
CA ALA A 234 -5.27 7.19 4.50
C ALA A 234 -6.07 7.93 5.58
N ILE A 235 -5.59 9.10 5.98
CA ILE A 235 -6.30 10.09 6.77
C ILE A 235 -6.40 11.40 6.00
N GLY A 236 -7.39 12.22 6.31
CA GLY A 236 -7.56 13.57 5.75
C GLY A 236 -7.44 14.62 6.85
N VAL A 237 -7.83 15.85 6.54
CA VAL A 237 -7.84 16.99 7.49
C VAL A 237 -9.24 17.37 7.98
N ALA A 238 -10.22 16.48 7.77
CA ALA A 238 -11.57 16.67 8.30
C ALA A 238 -11.58 16.70 9.84
N HIS A 239 -12.67 17.21 10.42
CA HIS A 239 -12.85 17.37 11.86
C HIS A 239 -12.62 16.08 12.69
N ASN A 240 -12.79 14.90 12.10
CA ASN A 240 -12.56 13.60 12.74
C ASN A 240 -11.17 12.99 12.46
N MET A 241 -10.19 13.79 12.00
CA MET A 241 -8.85 13.31 11.66
C MET A 241 -8.18 12.53 12.79
N MET A 242 -8.20 13.08 13.99
CA MET A 242 -7.52 12.47 15.14
C MET A 242 -8.22 11.19 15.61
N GLU A 243 -9.56 11.18 15.67
CA GLU A 243 -10.35 9.99 15.97
C GLU A 243 -10.06 8.85 14.98
N ARG A 244 -9.98 9.18 13.68
CA ARG A 244 -9.61 8.22 12.63
C ARG A 244 -8.19 7.71 12.79
N ALA A 245 -7.23 8.59 13.06
CA ALA A 245 -5.84 8.20 13.28
C ALA A 245 -5.70 7.28 14.50
N GLU A 246 -6.38 7.56 15.60
CA GLU A 246 -6.40 6.74 16.82
C GLU A 246 -6.95 5.34 16.54
N ALA A 247 -8.13 5.24 15.91
CA ALA A 247 -8.74 3.96 15.56
C ALA A 247 -7.86 3.11 14.64
N LEU A 248 -7.15 3.73 13.68
CA LEU A 248 -6.22 3.06 12.79
C LEU A 248 -4.95 2.57 13.52
N VAL A 249 -4.44 3.36 14.46
CA VAL A 249 -3.29 2.96 15.30
C VAL A 249 -3.68 1.82 16.24
N GLU A 250 -4.88 1.85 16.82
CA GLU A 250 -5.42 0.74 17.61
C GLU A 250 -5.59 -0.54 16.78
N ALA A 251 -5.99 -0.41 15.50
CA ALA A 251 -6.02 -1.50 14.54
C ALA A 251 -4.62 -1.94 14.07
N GLN A 252 -3.55 -1.32 14.60
CA GLN A 252 -2.14 -1.64 14.35
C GLN A 252 -1.72 -1.42 12.89
N VAL A 253 -2.16 -0.31 12.29
CA VAL A 253 -1.68 0.14 10.99
C VAL A 253 -0.17 0.39 11.02
N ASP A 254 0.55 0.03 9.95
CA ASP A 254 2.01 0.21 9.89
C ASP A 254 2.43 1.61 9.47
N VAL A 255 1.62 2.29 8.65
CA VAL A 255 1.85 3.69 8.24
C VAL A 255 0.53 4.44 8.09
N LEU A 256 0.51 5.70 8.53
CA LEU A 256 -0.56 6.64 8.24
C LEU A 256 -0.20 7.48 7.01
N VAL A 257 -1.16 7.66 6.10
CA VAL A 257 -0.97 8.49 4.90
C VAL A 257 -1.89 9.70 4.98
N LEU A 258 -1.33 10.87 5.28
CA LEU A 258 -2.05 12.13 5.23
C LEU A 258 -2.15 12.57 3.77
N ASP A 259 -3.33 12.37 3.18
CA ASP A 259 -3.58 12.44 1.74
C ASP A 259 -4.41 13.66 1.38
N SER A 260 -3.80 14.61 0.66
CA SER A 260 -4.40 15.87 0.25
C SER A 260 -4.09 16.19 -1.23
N ALA A 261 -4.95 16.97 -1.86
CA ALA A 261 -4.70 17.49 -3.20
C ALA A 261 -3.57 18.54 -3.23
N HIS A 262 -3.29 19.20 -2.09
CA HIS A 262 -2.23 20.20 -1.97
C HIS A 262 -1.56 20.14 -0.60
N GLY A 263 -0.49 19.33 -0.50
CA GLY A 263 0.25 19.09 0.75
C GLY A 263 1.00 20.32 1.30
N HIS A 264 1.30 21.30 0.47
CA HIS A 264 1.97 22.55 0.89
C HIS A 264 0.99 23.58 1.50
N ASN A 265 -0.20 23.15 1.89
CA ASN A 265 -1.16 23.96 2.61
C ASN A 265 -0.84 23.96 4.10
N ILE A 266 -0.96 25.11 4.77
CA ILE A 266 -0.64 25.25 6.20
C ILE A 266 -1.46 24.30 7.09
N ASN A 267 -2.71 24.02 6.74
CA ASN A 267 -3.55 23.07 7.47
C ASN A 267 -2.98 21.65 7.41
N ILE A 268 -2.42 21.27 6.25
CA ILE A 268 -1.78 19.95 6.07
C ILE A 268 -0.47 19.88 6.88
N ILE A 269 0.36 20.92 6.82
CA ILE A 269 1.61 21.02 7.60
C ILE A 269 1.31 20.92 9.10
N ASN A 270 0.28 21.60 9.59
CA ASN A 270 -0.12 21.54 10.99
C ASN A 270 -0.69 20.17 11.36
N ALA A 271 -1.48 19.53 10.47
CA ALA A 271 -2.01 18.19 10.66
C ALA A 271 -0.88 17.14 10.79
N VAL A 272 0.19 17.24 9.98
CA VAL A 272 1.38 16.38 10.13
C VAL A 272 1.98 16.51 11.52
N LYS A 273 2.19 17.76 11.99
CA LYS A 273 2.74 18.03 13.35
C LYS A 273 1.86 17.44 14.43
N GLU A 274 0.55 17.58 14.33
CA GLU A 274 -0.43 17.09 15.31
C GLU A 274 -0.42 15.55 15.36
N VAL A 275 -0.51 14.88 14.22
CA VAL A 275 -0.49 13.41 14.13
C VAL A 275 0.84 12.84 14.64
N LYS A 276 1.98 13.42 14.24
CA LYS A 276 3.30 12.99 14.74
C LYS A 276 3.49 13.19 16.23
N LYS A 277 2.94 14.25 16.80
CA LYS A 277 2.97 14.50 18.25
C LYS A 277 2.13 13.46 19.01
N ALA A 278 0.96 13.10 18.49
CA ALA A 278 0.08 12.12 19.13
C ALA A 278 0.57 10.67 18.97
N PHE A 279 1.12 10.33 17.78
CA PHE A 279 1.54 8.98 17.44
C PHE A 279 3.01 8.94 16.98
N PRO A 280 3.99 9.24 17.87
CA PRO A 280 5.40 9.40 17.49
C PRO A 280 6.03 8.12 16.92
N ASN A 281 5.51 6.95 17.26
CA ASN A 281 6.01 5.64 16.83
C ASN A 281 5.39 5.15 15.51
N THR A 282 4.33 5.80 15.03
CA THR A 282 3.69 5.44 13.76
C THR A 282 4.24 6.34 12.65
N PRO A 283 4.85 5.77 11.60
CA PRO A 283 5.34 6.56 10.48
C PRO A 283 4.20 7.28 9.76
N VAL A 284 4.45 8.54 9.36
CA VAL A 284 3.51 9.38 8.63
C VAL A 284 4.07 9.71 7.26
N ILE A 285 3.34 9.32 6.22
CA ILE A 285 3.54 9.73 4.83
C ILE A 285 2.66 10.95 4.58
N ALA A 286 3.20 12.03 4.07
CA ALA A 286 2.44 13.25 3.80
C ALA A 286 2.52 13.66 2.33
N GLY A 287 1.44 14.20 1.77
CA GLY A 287 1.38 14.69 0.39
C GLY A 287 -0.05 15.08 -0.02
N ASN A 288 -0.27 15.49 -1.31
CA ASN A 288 0.74 15.47 -2.38
C ASN A 288 1.40 16.83 -2.53
N VAL A 289 2.67 16.81 -2.90
CA VAL A 289 3.45 18.00 -3.26
C VAL A 289 4.15 17.78 -4.61
N ALA A 290 4.77 18.84 -5.15
CA ALA A 290 5.44 18.78 -6.45
C ALA A 290 6.71 19.65 -6.53
N THR A 291 7.17 20.24 -5.42
CA THR A 291 8.33 21.12 -5.38
C THR A 291 9.28 20.78 -4.22
N ALA A 292 10.53 21.21 -4.32
CA ALA A 292 11.53 21.04 -3.28
C ALA A 292 11.13 21.72 -1.96
N GLU A 293 10.65 22.97 -2.04
CA GLU A 293 10.23 23.76 -0.88
C GLU A 293 9.06 23.11 -0.14
N ALA A 294 8.06 22.59 -0.87
CA ALA A 294 6.95 21.89 -0.29
C ALA A 294 7.38 20.56 0.38
N THR A 295 8.38 19.90 -0.19
CA THR A 295 8.97 18.69 0.37
C THR A 295 9.69 18.99 1.68
N GLU A 296 10.53 20.01 1.72
CA GLU A 296 11.21 20.46 2.93
C GLU A 296 10.20 20.86 4.03
N ALA A 297 9.14 21.60 3.69
CA ALA A 297 8.11 22.01 4.65
C ALA A 297 7.38 20.81 5.31
N LEU A 298 7.12 19.73 4.58
CA LEU A 298 6.51 18.52 5.15
C LEU A 298 7.52 17.73 6.01
N ILE A 299 8.78 17.68 5.63
CA ILE A 299 9.86 17.05 6.42
C ILE A 299 10.05 17.80 7.74
N ASP A 300 10.11 19.12 7.71
CA ASP A 300 10.21 19.97 8.91
C ASP A 300 8.99 19.83 9.84
N ALA A 301 7.83 19.48 9.27
CA ALA A 301 6.64 19.15 10.05
C ALA A 301 6.69 17.75 10.70
N GLY A 302 7.66 16.90 10.35
CA GLY A 302 7.88 15.57 10.91
C GLY A 302 7.38 14.43 10.03
N ALA A 303 7.14 14.64 8.73
CA ALA A 303 6.81 13.56 7.81
C ALA A 303 7.98 12.58 7.66
N ASP A 304 7.70 11.27 7.78
CA ASP A 304 8.70 10.19 7.62
C ASP A 304 8.89 9.79 6.14
N CYS A 305 8.00 10.25 5.26
CA CYS A 305 8.06 10.07 3.81
C CYS A 305 7.19 11.13 3.13
N VAL A 306 7.58 11.58 1.94
CA VAL A 306 6.81 12.59 1.18
C VAL A 306 6.28 12.00 -0.12
N LYS A 307 4.99 12.22 -0.40
CA LYS A 307 4.30 11.71 -1.60
C LYS A 307 4.18 12.82 -2.65
N ILE A 308 4.68 12.53 -3.86
CA ILE A 308 4.93 13.49 -4.94
C ILE A 308 3.99 13.24 -6.11
N GLY A 309 3.28 14.29 -6.54
CA GLY A 309 2.46 14.25 -7.74
C GLY A 309 1.22 15.14 -7.64
N ILE A 310 1.20 16.22 -8.40
CA ILE A 310 0.05 17.13 -8.55
C ILE A 310 -0.44 17.02 -9.99
N GLY A 311 -1.59 16.38 -10.17
CA GLY A 311 -2.28 16.27 -11.45
C GLY A 311 -1.76 15.26 -12.48
N PRO A 312 -0.84 14.30 -12.21
CA PRO A 312 -0.38 13.35 -13.23
C PRO A 312 -1.30 12.13 -13.40
N GLY A 313 -2.25 11.89 -12.50
CA GLY A 313 -3.13 10.73 -12.53
C GLY A 313 -4.05 10.70 -13.74
N SER A 314 -4.33 9.49 -14.29
CA SER A 314 -5.13 9.29 -15.51
C SER A 314 -6.57 9.79 -15.41
N ILE A 315 -7.11 9.88 -14.19
CA ILE A 315 -8.48 10.34 -13.91
C ILE A 315 -8.50 11.74 -13.26
N CYS A 316 -7.34 12.39 -13.13
CA CYS A 316 -7.20 13.72 -12.53
C CYS A 316 -7.37 14.82 -13.56
N THR A 317 -8.20 15.83 -13.25
CA THR A 317 -8.39 17.01 -14.09
C THR A 317 -7.87 18.29 -13.46
N THR A 318 -7.14 18.23 -12.34
CA THR A 318 -6.59 19.40 -11.65
C THR A 318 -5.81 20.33 -12.58
N ARG A 319 -4.97 19.77 -13.47
CA ARG A 319 -4.19 20.55 -14.44
C ARG A 319 -5.07 21.30 -15.45
N VAL A 320 -6.22 20.74 -15.80
CA VAL A 320 -7.16 21.34 -16.77
C VAL A 320 -8.12 22.31 -16.09
N VAL A 321 -8.63 21.95 -14.92
CA VAL A 321 -9.63 22.73 -14.19
C VAL A 321 -9.01 23.90 -13.42
N ALA A 322 -7.92 23.62 -12.71
CA ALA A 322 -7.24 24.61 -11.87
C ALA A 322 -5.98 25.22 -12.52
N GLY A 323 -5.44 24.62 -13.59
CA GLY A 323 -4.20 25.06 -14.23
C GLY A 323 -2.94 24.76 -13.42
N ILE A 324 -3.03 23.87 -12.42
CA ILE A 324 -1.96 23.59 -11.45
C ILE A 324 -1.36 22.21 -11.68
N GLY A 325 -0.02 22.13 -11.65
CA GLY A 325 0.71 20.86 -11.73
C GLY A 325 2.17 21.04 -12.12
N VAL A 326 2.96 19.99 -11.87
CA VAL A 326 4.35 19.89 -12.33
C VAL A 326 4.52 18.56 -13.06
N PRO A 327 5.18 18.51 -14.23
CA PRO A 327 5.48 17.24 -14.91
C PRO A 327 6.25 16.28 -14.00
N GLN A 328 5.89 14.98 -14.03
CA GLN A 328 6.15 14.07 -12.92
C GLN A 328 7.63 13.74 -12.70
N ILE A 329 8.45 13.59 -13.76
CA ILE A 329 9.91 13.39 -13.61
C ILE A 329 10.54 14.57 -12.91
N THR A 330 10.20 15.80 -13.32
CA THR A 330 10.71 17.01 -12.70
C THR A 330 10.30 17.10 -11.23
N ALA A 331 9.00 16.84 -10.92
CA ALA A 331 8.51 16.89 -9.56
C ALA A 331 9.21 15.88 -8.64
N VAL A 332 9.38 14.63 -9.11
CA VAL A 332 10.06 13.58 -8.34
C VAL A 332 11.52 13.91 -8.12
N TYR A 333 12.23 14.35 -9.16
CA TYR A 333 13.65 14.69 -9.07
C TYR A 333 13.91 15.84 -8.09
N ASP A 334 13.16 16.94 -8.18
CA ASP A 334 13.32 18.08 -7.27
C ASP A 334 13.03 17.71 -5.82
N ALA A 335 11.95 16.97 -5.60
CA ALA A 335 11.55 16.50 -4.27
C ALA A 335 12.58 15.51 -3.69
N ALA A 336 13.10 14.59 -4.51
CA ALA A 336 14.13 13.64 -4.10
C ALA A 336 15.45 14.34 -3.73
N CYS A 337 15.85 15.35 -4.49
CA CYS A 337 17.03 16.18 -4.16
C CYS A 337 16.87 16.92 -2.82
N ALA A 338 15.68 17.41 -2.49
CA ALA A 338 15.40 18.03 -1.20
C ALA A 338 15.40 17.00 -0.07
N ALA A 339 14.64 15.90 -0.24
CA ALA A 339 14.45 14.87 0.78
C ALA A 339 15.74 14.09 1.11
N SER A 340 16.64 13.91 0.13
CA SER A 340 17.92 13.21 0.32
C SER A 340 18.83 13.88 1.35
N LYS A 341 18.77 15.20 1.50
CA LYS A 341 19.51 15.96 2.52
C LYS A 341 19.14 15.55 3.95
N HIS A 342 17.91 15.07 4.13
CA HIS A 342 17.34 14.65 5.40
C HIS A 342 17.26 13.12 5.53
N ASN A 343 17.74 12.38 4.53
CA ASN A 343 17.59 10.92 4.43
C ASN A 343 16.12 10.48 4.55
N ILE A 344 15.18 11.23 3.97
CA ILE A 344 13.75 10.93 3.93
C ILE A 344 13.39 10.34 2.56
N PRO A 345 12.68 9.18 2.50
CA PRO A 345 12.25 8.61 1.23
C PRO A 345 11.12 9.42 0.59
N VAL A 346 10.98 9.29 -0.74
CA VAL A 346 9.87 9.90 -1.48
C VAL A 346 9.12 8.86 -2.32
N ILE A 347 7.83 9.11 -2.54
CA ILE A 347 6.93 8.27 -3.33
C ILE A 347 6.51 9.02 -4.58
N ALA A 348 6.70 8.41 -5.76
CA ALA A 348 6.15 8.94 -7.01
C ALA A 348 4.70 8.46 -7.19
N ASP A 349 3.74 9.39 -7.12
CA ASP A 349 2.30 9.10 -7.20
C ASP A 349 1.69 9.64 -8.48
N GLY A 350 1.24 8.73 -9.35
CA GLY A 350 0.52 9.05 -10.58
C GLY A 350 1.36 9.17 -11.85
N GLY A 351 0.68 9.11 -12.99
CA GLY A 351 1.28 9.23 -14.34
C GLY A 351 1.95 7.98 -14.88
N ILE A 352 2.05 6.91 -14.11
CA ILE A 352 2.70 5.65 -14.46
C ILE A 352 1.75 4.80 -15.30
N LYS A 353 2.19 4.42 -16.51
CA LYS A 353 1.45 3.62 -17.49
C LYS A 353 2.10 2.25 -17.73
N TYR A 354 3.41 2.16 -17.62
CA TYR A 354 4.21 0.97 -17.92
C TYR A 354 5.27 0.72 -16.83
N SER A 355 5.83 -0.49 -16.80
CA SER A 355 6.96 -0.81 -15.91
C SER A 355 8.18 0.08 -16.15
N GLY A 356 8.41 0.51 -17.40
CA GLY A 356 9.48 1.46 -17.74
C GLY A 356 9.33 2.82 -17.04
N ASP A 357 8.09 3.29 -16.83
CA ASP A 357 7.84 4.53 -16.08
C ASP A 357 8.19 4.37 -14.59
N ILE A 358 7.98 3.16 -14.04
CA ILE A 358 8.42 2.85 -12.67
C ILE A 358 9.94 2.96 -12.57
N VAL A 359 10.68 2.37 -13.51
CA VAL A 359 12.16 2.46 -13.52
C VAL A 359 12.60 3.90 -13.63
N LYS A 360 11.96 4.72 -14.48
CA LYS A 360 12.25 6.15 -14.62
C LYS A 360 11.94 6.93 -13.33
N ALA A 361 10.83 6.63 -12.65
CA ALA A 361 10.48 7.26 -11.36
C ALA A 361 11.50 6.92 -10.27
N LEU A 362 11.90 5.65 -10.16
CA LEU A 362 12.94 5.20 -9.25
C LEU A 362 14.28 5.87 -9.59
N ALA A 363 14.69 5.90 -10.87
CA ALA A 363 15.92 6.56 -11.31
C ALA A 363 15.93 8.08 -11.05
N ALA A 364 14.75 8.73 -11.05
CA ALA A 364 14.62 10.13 -10.67
C ALA A 364 14.71 10.38 -9.16
N GLY A 365 14.86 9.33 -8.34
CA GLY A 365 15.09 9.41 -6.90
C GLY A 365 13.91 8.94 -6.04
N ALA A 366 12.81 8.44 -6.62
CA ALA A 366 11.75 7.84 -5.82
C ALA A 366 12.20 6.51 -5.19
N ASN A 367 11.78 6.27 -3.95
CA ASN A 367 12.00 4.99 -3.28
C ASN A 367 10.87 4.00 -3.58
N VAL A 368 9.65 4.51 -3.76
CA VAL A 368 8.44 3.73 -3.98
C VAL A 368 7.56 4.45 -5.01
N VAL A 369 6.77 3.70 -5.75
CA VAL A 369 5.75 4.26 -6.65
C VAL A 369 4.36 3.92 -6.16
N MET A 370 3.41 4.86 -6.26
CA MET A 370 2.00 4.62 -5.98
C MET A 370 1.24 4.41 -7.28
N LEU A 371 0.49 3.29 -7.35
CA LEU A 371 -0.24 2.88 -8.54
C LEU A 371 -1.75 2.89 -8.29
N GLY A 372 -2.49 3.56 -9.19
CA GLY A 372 -3.96 3.57 -9.22
C GLY A 372 -4.50 2.83 -10.44
N SER A 373 -4.46 3.43 -11.62
CA SER A 373 -5.07 2.90 -12.85
C SER A 373 -4.54 1.53 -13.27
N LEU A 374 -3.26 1.25 -13.06
CA LEU A 374 -2.67 -0.04 -13.37
C LEU A 374 -3.28 -1.18 -12.56
N LEU A 375 -3.75 -0.91 -11.33
CA LEU A 375 -4.29 -1.89 -10.40
C LEU A 375 -5.83 -1.84 -10.28
N ALA A 376 -6.47 -0.75 -10.71
CA ALA A 376 -7.93 -0.59 -10.62
C ALA A 376 -8.72 -1.67 -11.40
N GLY A 377 -8.13 -2.26 -12.45
CA GLY A 377 -8.72 -3.35 -13.24
C GLY A 377 -8.50 -4.74 -12.63
N CYS A 378 -7.72 -4.89 -11.57
CA CYS A 378 -7.46 -6.18 -10.95
C CYS A 378 -8.67 -6.70 -10.17
N GLU A 379 -8.73 -8.03 -10.00
CA GLU A 379 -9.84 -8.73 -9.33
C GLU A 379 -10.07 -8.20 -7.92
N GLU A 380 -9.01 -7.95 -7.17
CA GLU A 380 -9.03 -7.56 -5.76
C GLU A 380 -9.40 -6.08 -5.52
N ALA A 381 -9.43 -5.26 -6.59
CA ALA A 381 -9.88 -3.87 -6.48
C ALA A 381 -11.37 -3.81 -6.14
N PRO A 382 -11.83 -2.89 -5.25
CA PRO A 382 -13.22 -2.83 -4.80
C PRO A 382 -14.19 -2.26 -5.84
N GLY A 383 -13.71 -1.63 -6.92
CA GLY A 383 -14.55 -1.11 -7.99
C GLY A 383 -15.49 -2.18 -8.57
N ALA A 384 -16.76 -1.82 -8.81
CA ALA A 384 -17.76 -2.73 -9.36
C ALA A 384 -17.33 -3.29 -10.74
N THR A 385 -17.62 -4.57 -10.97
CA THR A 385 -17.38 -5.20 -12.28
C THR A 385 -18.57 -4.94 -13.19
N GLU A 386 -18.32 -4.46 -14.40
CA GLU A 386 -19.31 -4.17 -15.43
C GLU A 386 -19.00 -4.98 -16.69
N ILE A 387 -20.07 -5.42 -17.39
CA ILE A 387 -19.95 -6.01 -18.73
C ILE A 387 -20.36 -4.95 -19.76
N TYR A 388 -19.45 -4.62 -20.66
CA TYR A 388 -19.69 -3.68 -21.74
C TYR A 388 -19.16 -4.24 -23.06
N GLN A 389 -19.99 -4.26 -24.09
CA GLN A 389 -19.66 -4.86 -25.41
C GLN A 389 -19.05 -6.28 -25.30
N GLY A 390 -19.59 -7.11 -24.40
CA GLY A 390 -19.12 -8.49 -24.19
C GLY A 390 -17.79 -8.63 -23.46
N ARG A 391 -17.19 -7.56 -22.95
CA ARG A 391 -15.95 -7.54 -22.20
C ARG A 391 -16.18 -7.10 -20.76
N GLN A 392 -15.37 -7.59 -19.84
CA GLN A 392 -15.39 -7.20 -18.44
C GLN A 392 -14.55 -5.94 -18.21
N PHE A 393 -15.10 -5.03 -17.41
CA PHE A 393 -14.45 -3.80 -16.97
C PHE A 393 -14.65 -3.65 -15.46
N LYS A 394 -13.80 -2.85 -14.83
CA LYS A 394 -13.98 -2.39 -13.45
C LYS A 394 -14.20 -0.88 -13.44
N VAL A 395 -15.11 -0.43 -12.59
CA VAL A 395 -15.33 1.00 -12.34
C VAL A 395 -14.06 1.58 -11.71
N TYR A 396 -13.61 2.72 -12.24
CA TYR A 396 -12.48 3.46 -11.72
C TYR A 396 -12.80 4.95 -11.73
N ARG A 397 -12.63 5.60 -10.56
CA ARG A 397 -12.95 7.03 -10.42
C ARG A 397 -11.88 7.78 -9.64
N GLY A 398 -11.71 9.08 -10.00
CA GLY A 398 -10.87 10.00 -9.25
C GLY A 398 -11.49 10.39 -7.90
N MET A 399 -10.66 10.58 -6.88
CA MET A 399 -11.14 11.07 -5.58
C MET A 399 -11.73 12.48 -5.65
N GLY A 400 -11.39 13.27 -6.71
CA GLY A 400 -12.00 14.54 -7.04
C GLY A 400 -13.23 14.46 -7.97
N SER A 401 -13.75 13.27 -8.27
CA SER A 401 -14.99 13.11 -9.02
C SER A 401 -16.21 13.42 -8.16
N LEU A 402 -17.34 13.74 -8.80
CA LEU A 402 -18.57 14.05 -8.09
C LEU A 402 -19.04 12.88 -7.21
N GLY A 403 -18.97 11.65 -7.72
CA GLY A 403 -19.37 10.46 -6.96
C GLY A 403 -18.46 10.19 -5.76
N ALA A 404 -17.13 10.35 -5.90
CA ALA A 404 -16.21 10.20 -4.77
C ALA A 404 -16.39 11.30 -3.71
N MET A 405 -16.58 12.56 -4.15
CA MET A 405 -16.84 13.68 -3.24
C MET A 405 -18.17 13.52 -2.49
N ALA A 406 -19.21 12.98 -3.13
CA ALA A 406 -20.49 12.70 -2.46
C ALA A 406 -20.35 11.64 -1.35
N CYS A 407 -19.37 10.74 -1.47
CA CYS A 407 -19.11 9.69 -0.49
C CYS A 407 -18.12 10.07 0.63
N GLY A 408 -17.48 11.26 0.61
CA GLY A 408 -16.63 11.72 1.72
C GLY A 408 -15.27 12.32 1.35
N SER A 409 -14.88 12.39 0.07
CA SER A 409 -13.56 12.92 -0.32
C SER A 409 -13.49 14.45 -0.51
N LYS A 410 -14.49 15.19 -0.05
CA LYS A 410 -14.57 16.66 -0.17
C LYS A 410 -13.42 17.39 0.54
N ASP A 411 -13.02 16.89 1.70
CA ASP A 411 -11.92 17.43 2.53
C ASP A 411 -10.58 17.42 1.80
N ARG A 412 -10.35 16.41 0.94
CA ARG A 412 -9.14 16.31 0.11
C ARG A 412 -8.97 17.56 -0.80
N TYR A 413 -10.09 18.16 -1.22
CA TYR A 413 -10.16 19.31 -2.13
C TYR A 413 -10.64 20.58 -1.45
N PHE A 414 -10.68 20.62 -0.11
CA PHE A 414 -11.12 21.78 0.68
C PHE A 414 -12.53 22.27 0.32
N GLN A 415 -13.45 21.34 0.01
CA GLN A 415 -14.81 21.64 -0.42
C GLN A 415 -15.88 21.10 0.55
N GLU A 416 -15.56 20.91 1.84
CA GLU A 416 -16.47 20.35 2.85
C GLU A 416 -17.76 21.18 2.97
N ASP A 417 -17.63 22.51 3.03
CA ASP A 417 -18.74 23.47 3.19
C ASP A 417 -19.32 23.98 1.86
N ALA A 418 -18.84 23.46 0.73
CA ALA A 418 -19.27 23.94 -0.57
C ALA A 418 -20.73 23.55 -0.89
N LYS A 419 -21.57 24.53 -1.18
CA LYS A 419 -22.96 24.31 -1.62
C LYS A 419 -23.05 23.60 -2.98
N LYS A 420 -22.06 23.79 -3.84
CA LYS A 420 -21.93 23.17 -5.15
C LYS A 420 -20.47 22.77 -5.34
N LEU A 421 -20.25 21.51 -5.71
CA LEU A 421 -18.91 20.96 -5.89
C LEU A 421 -18.32 21.33 -7.24
N VAL A 422 -17.00 21.59 -7.26
CA VAL A 422 -16.20 21.73 -8.49
C VAL A 422 -15.30 20.49 -8.58
N PRO A 423 -15.59 19.55 -9.49
CA PRO A 423 -14.81 18.32 -9.58
C PRO A 423 -13.45 18.56 -10.23
N GLU A 424 -12.42 17.90 -9.69
CA GLU A 424 -11.07 17.83 -10.24
C GLU A 424 -10.69 16.39 -10.62
N GLY A 425 -11.67 15.59 -10.99
CA GLY A 425 -11.50 14.19 -11.41
C GLY A 425 -12.72 13.69 -12.17
N VAL A 426 -12.51 12.65 -12.95
CA VAL A 426 -13.54 11.99 -13.75
C VAL A 426 -13.83 10.58 -13.23
N GLU A 427 -14.96 10.03 -13.66
CA GLU A 427 -15.38 8.66 -13.44
C GLU A 427 -15.32 7.90 -14.77
N GLY A 428 -14.87 6.67 -14.75
CA GLY A 428 -14.77 5.84 -15.93
C GLY A 428 -14.64 4.37 -15.58
N ARG A 429 -14.19 3.59 -16.52
CA ARG A 429 -13.92 2.15 -16.36
C ARG A 429 -12.59 1.78 -16.98
N VAL A 430 -11.98 0.76 -16.45
CA VAL A 430 -10.74 0.16 -16.97
C VAL A 430 -10.99 -1.31 -17.31
N PRO A 431 -10.29 -1.88 -18.31
CA PRO A 431 -10.40 -3.31 -18.60
C PRO A 431 -10.08 -4.16 -17.38
N TYR A 432 -10.84 -5.25 -17.19
CA TYR A 432 -10.54 -6.27 -16.19
C TYR A 432 -9.24 -6.98 -16.53
N LYS A 433 -8.37 -7.20 -15.55
CA LYS A 433 -7.00 -7.72 -15.75
C LYS A 433 -6.71 -9.05 -15.05
N GLY A 434 -7.71 -9.64 -14.36
CA GLY A 434 -7.48 -10.81 -13.50
C GLY A 434 -6.80 -10.46 -12.18
N PRO A 435 -6.14 -11.45 -11.53
CA PRO A 435 -5.52 -11.25 -10.23
C PRO A 435 -4.36 -10.26 -10.28
N VAL A 436 -4.19 -9.50 -9.18
CA VAL A 436 -3.13 -8.49 -9.07
C VAL A 436 -1.73 -9.10 -9.16
N SER A 437 -1.55 -10.35 -8.72
CA SER A 437 -0.28 -11.07 -8.81
C SER A 437 0.29 -11.11 -10.22
N ASP A 438 -0.56 -11.34 -11.23
CA ASP A 438 -0.14 -11.39 -12.64
C ASP A 438 0.35 -10.03 -13.13
N THR A 439 -0.37 -8.96 -12.75
CA THR A 439 0.04 -7.59 -13.07
C THR A 439 1.37 -7.24 -12.39
N ILE A 440 1.52 -7.55 -11.10
CA ILE A 440 2.75 -7.26 -10.34
C ILE A 440 3.92 -8.07 -10.87
N PHE A 441 3.72 -9.34 -11.25
CA PHE A 441 4.77 -10.16 -11.87
C PHE A 441 5.35 -9.50 -13.13
N GLN A 442 4.50 -8.99 -14.02
CA GLN A 442 4.94 -8.29 -15.23
C GLN A 442 5.67 -6.98 -14.89
N LEU A 443 5.16 -6.19 -13.94
CA LEU A 443 5.79 -4.94 -13.53
C LEU A 443 7.17 -5.19 -12.90
N ILE A 444 7.29 -6.16 -11.99
CA ILE A 444 8.58 -6.55 -11.36
C ILE A 444 9.58 -7.03 -12.43
N GLY A 445 9.14 -7.83 -13.38
CA GLY A 445 9.97 -8.28 -14.48
C GLY A 445 10.55 -7.11 -15.28
N GLY A 446 9.72 -6.13 -15.63
CA GLY A 446 10.13 -4.91 -16.33
C GLY A 446 11.07 -4.02 -15.49
N ILE A 447 10.82 -3.87 -14.18
CA ILE A 447 11.70 -3.11 -13.29
C ILE A 447 13.10 -3.75 -13.21
N ARG A 448 13.16 -5.05 -12.97
CA ARG A 448 14.43 -5.80 -12.91
C ARG A 448 15.20 -5.72 -14.22
N SER A 449 14.50 -5.81 -15.35
CA SER A 449 15.10 -5.67 -16.69
C SER A 449 15.71 -4.27 -16.85
N GLY A 450 14.96 -3.20 -16.56
CA GLY A 450 15.44 -1.82 -16.68
C GLY A 450 16.65 -1.54 -15.77
N MET A 451 16.62 -2.02 -14.52
CA MET A 451 17.76 -1.91 -13.61
C MET A 451 18.98 -2.70 -14.11
N GLY A 452 18.76 -3.88 -14.68
CA GLY A 452 19.82 -4.67 -15.33
C GLY A 452 20.48 -3.93 -16.48
N TYR A 453 19.70 -3.27 -17.37
CA TYR A 453 20.24 -2.41 -18.43
C TYR A 453 21.05 -1.22 -17.91
N CYS A 454 20.71 -0.69 -16.73
CA CYS A 454 21.45 0.39 -16.10
C CYS A 454 22.66 -0.10 -15.26
N GLY A 455 22.90 -1.42 -15.15
CA GLY A 455 23.96 -2.00 -14.32
C GLY A 455 23.77 -1.73 -12.82
N CYS A 456 22.52 -1.71 -12.34
CA CYS A 456 22.16 -1.36 -10.97
C CYS A 456 21.50 -2.54 -10.25
N GLU A 457 22.16 -3.10 -9.24
CA GLU A 457 21.69 -4.24 -8.45
C GLU A 457 20.65 -3.84 -7.41
N THR A 458 20.63 -2.56 -6.98
CA THR A 458 19.70 -2.03 -5.97
C THR A 458 19.12 -0.69 -6.41
N ILE A 459 18.04 -0.25 -5.78
CA ILE A 459 17.38 1.03 -6.06
C ILE A 459 18.33 2.20 -5.71
N GLU A 460 19.11 2.09 -4.63
CA GLU A 460 20.10 3.10 -4.25
C GLU A 460 21.17 3.27 -5.35
N LYS A 461 21.66 2.16 -5.93
CA LYS A 461 22.60 2.24 -7.06
C LYS A 461 21.95 2.85 -8.32
N LEU A 462 20.62 2.63 -8.50
CA LEU A 462 19.90 3.26 -9.59
C LEU A 462 19.81 4.78 -9.40
N HIS A 463 19.56 5.26 -8.16
CA HIS A 463 19.59 6.70 -7.82
C HIS A 463 20.94 7.33 -8.13
N GLU A 464 22.04 6.63 -7.86
CA GLU A 464 23.40 7.15 -8.02
C GLU A 464 23.89 7.16 -9.48
N LYS A 465 23.58 6.09 -10.24
CA LYS A 465 24.22 5.81 -11.53
C LYS A 465 23.37 6.12 -12.76
N ALA A 466 22.06 6.05 -12.64
CA ALA A 466 21.17 6.20 -13.78
C ALA A 466 21.28 7.59 -14.42
N LYS A 467 21.27 7.60 -15.75
CA LYS A 467 21.32 8.83 -16.54
C LYS A 467 20.15 8.87 -17.50
N PHE A 468 19.59 10.05 -17.68
CA PHE A 468 18.49 10.30 -18.60
C PHE A 468 18.97 10.97 -19.87
N VAL A 469 18.33 10.65 -20.99
CA VAL A 469 18.34 11.43 -22.22
C VAL A 469 16.94 11.98 -22.46
N LYS A 470 16.83 13.25 -22.84
CA LYS A 470 15.57 13.86 -23.29
C LYS A 470 15.28 13.36 -24.70
N ILE A 471 14.02 13.06 -24.97
CA ILE A 471 13.54 12.65 -26.29
C ILE A 471 12.50 13.63 -26.82
N THR A 472 12.29 13.61 -28.13
CA THR A 472 11.24 14.37 -28.80
C THR A 472 9.96 13.52 -28.95
N GLY A 473 8.87 14.12 -29.41
CA GLY A 473 7.67 13.37 -29.77
C GLY A 473 7.94 12.30 -30.86
N ALA A 474 8.92 12.49 -31.74
CA ALA A 474 9.38 11.49 -32.69
C ALA A 474 10.06 10.32 -31.98
N GLY A 475 10.93 10.58 -31.00
CA GLY A 475 11.55 9.55 -30.17
C GLY A 475 10.55 8.79 -29.30
N LEU A 476 9.48 9.45 -28.84
CA LEU A 476 8.39 8.75 -28.16
C LEU A 476 7.67 7.78 -29.10
N LYS A 477 7.35 8.19 -30.33
CA LYS A 477 6.75 7.31 -31.34
C LYS A 477 7.64 6.12 -31.67
N GLU A 478 8.96 6.34 -31.82
CA GLU A 478 9.98 5.30 -32.03
C GLU A 478 10.03 4.28 -30.88
N SER A 479 9.72 4.72 -29.65
CA SER A 479 9.75 3.87 -28.44
C SER A 479 8.60 2.88 -28.37
N HIS A 480 7.55 3.05 -29.16
CA HIS A 480 6.41 2.13 -29.26
C HIS A 480 6.49 1.29 -30.52
N PRO A 481 5.89 0.07 -30.54
CA PRO A 481 5.76 -0.69 -31.77
C PRO A 481 5.15 0.16 -32.88
N HIS A 482 5.83 0.27 -34.02
CA HIS A 482 5.41 1.05 -35.19
C HIS A 482 5.63 0.26 -36.44
N ASP A 483 4.92 0.62 -37.53
CA ASP A 483 4.98 -0.01 -38.84
C ASP A 483 4.65 -1.51 -38.87
N ILE A 484 3.91 -2.00 -37.84
CA ILE A 484 3.38 -3.37 -37.77
C ILE A 484 1.94 -3.38 -37.22
N TYR A 485 1.20 -4.44 -37.59
CA TYR A 485 -0.06 -4.76 -36.95
C TYR A 485 0.18 -5.80 -35.86
N ILE A 486 -0.16 -5.46 -34.58
CA ILE A 486 -0.05 -6.39 -33.46
C ILE A 486 -1.13 -7.47 -33.64
N THR A 487 -0.73 -8.70 -33.90
CA THR A 487 -1.63 -9.85 -34.03
C THR A 487 -1.82 -10.63 -32.72
N LYS A 488 -0.87 -10.47 -31.79
CA LYS A 488 -0.93 -11.06 -30.44
C LYS A 488 -0.39 -10.04 -29.44
N GLU A 489 -1.24 -9.62 -28.52
CA GLU A 489 -0.84 -8.70 -27.44
C GLU A 489 0.13 -9.37 -26.49
N ALA A 490 1.11 -8.60 -26.00
CA ALA A 490 1.97 -9.00 -24.90
C ALA A 490 1.27 -8.71 -23.56
N PRO A 491 1.46 -9.53 -22.51
CA PRO A 491 0.78 -9.34 -21.22
C PRO A 491 1.16 -8.03 -20.53
N ASN A 492 2.27 -7.40 -20.91
CA ASN A 492 2.81 -6.18 -20.33
C ASN A 492 2.74 -4.97 -21.30
N TYR A 493 2.13 -5.13 -22.46
CA TYR A 493 1.95 -4.06 -23.44
C TYR A 493 0.57 -4.16 -24.10
N SER A 494 -0.23 -3.12 -23.95
CA SER A 494 -1.47 -2.91 -24.71
C SER A 494 -1.36 -1.59 -25.49
N ALA A 495 -1.75 -1.60 -26.76
CA ALA A 495 -1.89 -0.37 -27.51
C ALA A 495 -2.91 0.54 -26.79
N GLN A 496 -2.57 1.82 -26.59
CA GLN A 496 -3.55 2.79 -26.07
C GLN A 496 -4.70 2.89 -27.08
N ILE A 497 -5.93 2.69 -26.60
CA ILE A 497 -7.16 2.87 -27.38
C ILE A 497 -7.45 4.36 -27.51
#